data_696145771dd6e15d34a93c03a93cf130
#
_entry.id   696145771dd6e15d34a93c03a93cf130
#
_cell.length_a   1.000
_cell.length_b   1.000
_cell.length_c   1.000
_cell.angle_alpha   90.00
_cell.angle_beta   90.00
_cell.angle_gamma   90.00
#
_symmetry.space_group_name_H-M   'P 1'
#
loop_
_entity.id
_entity.type
_entity.pdbx_description
1 polymer ?
#
loop_
_entity_poly.entity_id
_entity_poly.type
_entity_poly.pdbx_seq_one_letter_code
_entity_poly.pdbx_strand_id
1 'polypeptide(L)'
;EPALDETTVCKFRHLLEKHDLGRGPVQEVHRYLETQGRTVTTGTIVDASIINAPSSTKSTEQKRDPDLHQTKKGNQWYFGMKAHIGVDNQTKLIHSVVATAANVADSTILPDLRHGDETRVWGDQTYRGQQDVIRDCAPKAKDFTNRRYRYCGVVDEQEKARNRTKSKVWAKVEHIFGVIKRVFGFAKVRYRGLEKNAHRLFVTCAL
;
A
#
# COMPACT_ATOMS: atom_id res chain seq x y z
N GLU A 1 2.98 34.00 9.30
CA GLU A 1 1.54 33.72 9.34
C GLU A 1 1.22 32.87 10.55
N PRO A 2 0.08 33.09 11.25
CA PRO A 2 -0.29 32.27 12.38
C PRO A 2 -0.59 30.84 11.88
N ALA A 3 -0.14 29.84 12.65
CA ALA A 3 -0.45 28.45 12.36
C ALA A 3 -1.97 28.22 12.41
N LEU A 4 -2.48 27.39 11.51
CA LEU A 4 -3.89 26.99 11.52
C LEU A 4 -4.22 26.27 12.82
N ASP A 5 -5.33 26.62 13.43
CA ASP A 5 -5.81 25.96 14.64
C ASP A 5 -6.28 24.52 14.35
N GLU A 6 -6.31 23.69 15.38
CA GLU A 6 -6.73 22.27 15.26
C GLU A 6 -8.16 22.14 14.72
N THR A 7 -9.04 23.09 15.06
CA THR A 7 -10.45 23.09 14.64
C THR A 7 -10.56 23.31 13.15
N THR A 8 -9.78 24.23 12.60
CA THR A 8 -9.71 24.52 11.15
C THR A 8 -9.20 23.31 10.39
N VAL A 9 -8.14 22.65 10.87
CA VAL A 9 -7.60 21.41 10.27
C VAL A 9 -8.66 20.29 10.29
N CYS A 10 -9.37 20.14 11.41
CA CYS A 10 -10.45 19.15 11.52
C CYS A 10 -11.62 19.43 10.56
N LYS A 11 -12.06 20.70 10.45
CA LYS A 11 -13.12 21.10 9.50
C LYS A 11 -12.73 20.82 8.07
N PHE A 12 -11.49 21.17 7.70
CA PHE A 12 -10.95 20.88 6.36
C PHE A 12 -10.94 19.39 6.06
N ARG A 13 -10.47 18.56 7.00
CA ARG A 13 -10.51 17.10 6.86
C ARG A 13 -11.94 16.59 6.64
N HIS A 14 -12.90 17.04 7.45
CA HIS A 14 -14.30 16.64 7.30
C HIS A 14 -14.90 17.09 5.95
N LEU A 15 -14.46 18.22 5.42
CA LEU A 15 -14.84 18.67 4.08
C LEU A 15 -14.34 17.70 3.00
N LEU A 16 -13.06 17.28 3.08
CA LEU A 16 -12.47 16.30 2.16
C LEU A 16 -13.21 14.95 2.24
N GLU A 17 -13.50 14.48 3.46
CA GLU A 17 -14.25 13.25 3.69
C GLU A 17 -15.67 13.35 3.09
N LYS A 18 -16.41 14.43 3.37
CA LYS A 18 -17.79 14.64 2.90
C LYS A 18 -17.92 14.63 1.37
N HIS A 19 -16.91 15.08 0.66
CA HIS A 19 -16.91 15.19 -0.79
C HIS A 19 -16.07 14.12 -1.49
N ASP A 20 -15.59 13.08 -0.76
CA ASP A 20 -14.69 12.02 -1.24
C ASP A 20 -13.45 12.55 -1.98
N LEU A 21 -12.92 13.66 -1.51
CA LEU A 21 -11.75 14.31 -2.10
C LEU A 21 -10.41 13.75 -1.58
N GLY A 22 -10.43 12.68 -0.79
CA GLY A 22 -9.22 12.11 -0.19
C GLY A 22 -8.18 11.64 -1.20
N ARG A 23 -8.61 11.17 -2.37
CA ARG A 23 -7.72 10.76 -3.49
C ARG A 23 -7.23 11.94 -4.33
N GLY A 24 -7.94 13.06 -4.33
CA GLY A 24 -7.61 14.25 -5.12
C GLY A 24 -6.17 14.75 -4.93
N PRO A 25 -5.67 14.88 -3.70
CA PRO A 25 -4.29 15.32 -3.45
C PRO A 25 -3.23 14.43 -4.12
N VAL A 26 -3.41 13.12 -4.16
CA VAL A 26 -2.47 12.19 -4.83
C VAL A 26 -2.44 12.45 -6.33
N GLN A 27 -3.60 12.60 -6.94
CA GLN A 27 -3.73 12.85 -8.39
C GLN A 27 -3.13 14.21 -8.76
N GLU A 28 -3.37 15.24 -7.96
CA GLU A 28 -2.83 16.59 -8.20
C GLU A 28 -1.31 16.63 -8.06
N VAL A 29 -0.74 15.95 -7.07
CA VAL A 29 0.71 15.80 -6.93
C VAL A 29 1.30 15.07 -8.15
N HIS A 30 0.69 14.00 -8.64
CA HIS A 30 1.14 13.31 -9.84
C HIS A 30 1.14 14.25 -11.05
N ARG A 31 0.03 14.96 -11.27
CA ARG A 31 -0.09 15.92 -12.37
C ARG A 31 0.99 17.01 -12.29
N TYR A 32 1.24 17.53 -11.10
CA TYR A 32 2.31 18.51 -10.89
C TYR A 32 3.69 17.92 -11.21
N LEU A 33 4.00 16.72 -10.73
CA LEU A 33 5.28 16.06 -10.98
C LEU A 33 5.49 15.78 -12.48
N GLU A 34 4.44 15.41 -13.20
CA GLU A 34 4.48 15.25 -14.66
C GLU A 34 4.85 16.56 -15.37
N THR A 35 4.30 17.71 -14.93
CA THR A 35 4.68 19.02 -15.49
C THR A 35 6.16 19.37 -15.23
N GLN A 36 6.76 18.76 -14.19
CA GLN A 36 8.20 18.90 -13.87
C GLN A 36 9.07 17.83 -14.56
N GLY A 37 8.52 17.06 -15.50
CA GLY A 37 9.22 15.98 -16.20
C GLY A 37 9.52 14.76 -15.33
N ARG A 38 8.87 14.62 -14.19
CA ARG A 38 8.97 13.45 -13.30
C ARG A 38 7.75 12.56 -13.50
N THR A 39 7.84 11.68 -14.46
CA THR A 39 6.78 10.73 -14.78
C THR A 39 7.00 9.39 -14.08
N VAL A 40 5.90 8.65 -13.88
CA VAL A 40 5.96 7.23 -13.51
C VAL A 40 6.58 6.46 -14.67
N THR A 41 7.56 5.61 -14.37
CA THR A 41 8.20 4.78 -15.37
C THR A 41 7.44 3.46 -15.58
N THR A 42 7.96 2.58 -16.44
CA THR A 42 7.30 1.32 -16.79
C THR A 42 7.56 0.18 -15.81
N GLY A 43 8.05 0.47 -14.61
CA GLY A 43 8.39 -0.55 -13.61
C GLY A 43 7.68 -0.32 -12.29
N THR A 44 6.74 -1.20 -11.91
CA THR A 44 5.95 -1.10 -10.69
C THR A 44 6.37 -2.10 -9.63
N ILE A 45 6.55 -1.64 -8.40
CA ILE A 45 6.72 -2.47 -7.20
C ILE A 45 5.41 -2.43 -6.43
N VAL A 46 4.83 -3.59 -6.13
CA VAL A 46 3.60 -3.70 -5.34
C VAL A 46 3.90 -4.32 -3.99
N ASP A 47 3.31 -3.76 -2.95
CA ASP A 47 3.41 -4.31 -1.59
C ASP A 47 2.25 -3.83 -0.70
N ALA A 48 2.07 -4.52 0.43
CA ALA A 48 1.06 -4.20 1.43
C ALA A 48 1.65 -4.19 2.84
N SER A 49 1.20 -3.24 3.63
CA SER A 49 1.63 -3.16 5.04
C SER A 49 0.45 -2.99 5.98
N ILE A 50 0.50 -3.70 7.11
CA ILE A 50 -0.53 -3.64 8.14
C ILE A 50 -0.38 -2.33 8.92
N ILE A 51 -1.50 -1.62 9.08
CA ILE A 51 -1.69 -0.48 9.97
C ILE A 51 -2.54 -0.99 11.13
N ASN A 52 -1.96 -1.02 12.33
CA ASN A 52 -2.59 -1.63 13.48
C ASN A 52 -3.76 -0.79 14.01
N ALA A 53 -4.79 -1.46 14.49
CA ALA A 53 -5.89 -0.85 15.23
C ALA A 53 -5.92 -1.36 16.68
N PRO A 54 -6.50 -0.59 17.61
CA PRO A 54 -6.75 -1.07 18.95
C PRO A 54 -7.65 -2.31 18.92
N SER A 55 -7.20 -3.39 19.52
CA SER A 55 -8.00 -4.62 19.67
C SER A 55 -8.92 -4.60 20.88
N SER A 56 -8.87 -3.51 21.67
CA SER A 56 -9.65 -3.33 22.89
C SER A 56 -11.14 -3.21 22.60
N THR A 57 -11.96 -3.81 23.45
CA THR A 57 -13.42 -3.70 23.48
C THR A 57 -13.90 -2.69 24.54
N LYS A 58 -13.01 -1.84 25.08
CA LYS A 58 -13.31 -0.83 26.10
C LYS A 58 -14.02 0.42 25.54
N SER A 59 -14.60 0.34 24.34
CA SER A 59 -15.45 1.39 23.80
C SER A 59 -16.83 1.38 24.48
N THR A 60 -17.58 2.49 24.36
CA THR A 60 -18.95 2.59 24.92
C THR A 60 -19.85 1.45 24.44
N GLU A 61 -19.65 0.97 23.22
CA GLU A 61 -20.39 -0.15 22.64
C GLU A 61 -19.80 -1.53 22.94
N GLN A 62 -18.69 -1.60 23.68
CA GLN A 62 -17.93 -2.82 23.98
C GLN A 62 -17.60 -3.68 22.75
N LYS A 63 -17.47 -3.05 21.58
CA LYS A 63 -17.21 -3.71 20.29
C LYS A 63 -15.96 -3.13 19.63
N ARG A 64 -15.25 -3.99 18.91
CA ARG A 64 -14.19 -3.56 18.01
C ARG A 64 -14.78 -2.79 16.83
N ASP A 65 -13.93 -2.08 16.10
CA ASP A 65 -14.31 -1.42 14.85
C ASP A 65 -14.77 -2.46 13.82
N PRO A 66 -16.02 -2.40 13.32
CA PRO A 66 -16.58 -3.41 12.41
C PRO A 66 -15.93 -3.40 11.03
N ASP A 67 -15.36 -2.27 10.60
CA ASP A 67 -14.73 -2.13 9.29
C ASP A 67 -13.30 -2.69 9.27
N LEU A 68 -12.73 -2.96 10.45
CA LEU A 68 -11.36 -3.44 10.59
C LEU A 68 -11.36 -4.90 11.00
N HIS A 69 -10.44 -5.67 10.41
CA HIS A 69 -10.39 -7.11 10.63
C HIS A 69 -9.02 -7.58 11.11
N GLN A 70 -8.98 -8.82 11.56
CA GLN A 70 -7.73 -9.44 11.98
C GLN A 70 -7.10 -10.24 10.84
N THR A 71 -5.78 -10.27 10.84
CA THR A 71 -4.97 -11.08 9.93
C THR A 71 -3.80 -11.71 10.68
N LYS A 72 -3.27 -12.80 10.16
CA LYS A 72 -2.11 -13.49 10.73
C LYS A 72 -0.90 -13.27 9.82
N LYS A 73 0.21 -12.80 10.40
CA LYS A 73 1.51 -12.72 9.72
C LYS A 73 2.55 -13.51 10.51
N GLY A 74 3.03 -14.60 9.94
CA GLY A 74 3.82 -15.58 10.69
C GLY A 74 2.98 -16.21 11.81
N ASN A 75 3.47 -16.14 13.05
CA ASN A 75 2.75 -16.64 14.23
C ASN A 75 1.99 -15.56 15.01
N GLN A 76 2.03 -14.31 14.54
CA GLN A 76 1.41 -13.18 15.24
C GLN A 76 0.10 -12.76 14.56
N TRP A 77 -0.92 -12.49 15.39
CA TRP A 77 -2.18 -11.90 14.97
C TRP A 77 -2.14 -10.38 15.06
N TYR A 78 -2.70 -9.74 14.05
CA TYR A 78 -2.84 -8.29 13.95
C TYR A 78 -4.31 -7.96 13.72
N PHE A 79 -4.79 -6.86 14.31
CA PHE A 79 -6.10 -6.29 14.04
C PHE A 79 -5.92 -4.90 13.45
N GLY A 80 -6.61 -4.59 12.33
CA GLY A 80 -6.48 -3.30 11.69
C GLY A 80 -6.88 -3.29 10.22
N MET A 81 -6.16 -2.46 9.46
CA MET A 81 -6.29 -2.31 8.02
C MET A 81 -4.97 -2.64 7.33
N LYS A 82 -5.00 -2.78 6.02
CA LYS A 82 -3.83 -2.81 5.15
C LYS A 82 -3.77 -1.57 4.27
N ALA A 83 -2.58 -1.03 4.14
CA ALA A 83 -2.20 -0.07 3.12
C ALA A 83 -1.51 -0.84 2.00
N HIS A 84 -2.08 -0.83 0.81
CA HIS A 84 -1.50 -1.39 -0.42
C HIS A 84 -1.01 -0.24 -1.27
N ILE A 85 0.21 -0.34 -1.79
CA ILE A 85 0.80 0.70 -2.64
C ILE A 85 1.41 0.10 -3.89
N GLY A 86 1.25 0.83 -5.01
CA GLY A 86 2.00 0.66 -6.23
C GLY A 86 3.02 1.79 -6.36
N VAL A 87 4.28 1.43 -6.54
CA VAL A 87 5.41 2.35 -6.48
C VAL A 87 6.26 2.20 -7.72
N ASP A 88 6.66 3.31 -8.32
CA ASP A 88 7.62 3.30 -9.41
C ASP A 88 9.01 2.84 -8.94
N ASN A 89 9.60 1.91 -9.69
CA ASN A 89 10.87 1.28 -9.31
C ASN A 89 12.09 2.20 -9.42
N GLN A 90 12.01 3.27 -10.20
CA GLN A 90 13.10 4.23 -10.42
C GLN A 90 12.95 5.46 -9.55
N THR A 91 11.84 6.18 -9.69
CA THR A 91 11.57 7.44 -8.98
C THR A 91 11.14 7.24 -7.54
N LYS A 92 10.64 6.05 -7.19
CA LYS A 92 10.03 5.71 -5.89
C LYS A 92 8.74 6.49 -5.60
N LEU A 93 8.14 7.09 -6.61
CA LEU A 93 6.84 7.74 -6.48
C LEU A 93 5.75 6.69 -6.26
N ILE A 94 4.87 6.95 -5.31
CA ILE A 94 3.67 6.15 -5.10
C ILE A 94 2.66 6.58 -6.15
N HIS A 95 2.31 5.70 -7.09
CA HIS A 95 1.33 6.02 -8.14
C HIS A 95 -0.06 5.43 -7.84
N SER A 96 -0.15 4.40 -7.00
CA SER A 96 -1.42 3.76 -6.65
C SER A 96 -1.48 3.49 -5.16
N VAL A 97 -2.63 3.75 -4.54
CA VAL A 97 -2.87 3.54 -3.11
C VAL A 97 -4.25 2.96 -2.90
N VAL A 98 -4.33 1.86 -2.17
CA VAL A 98 -5.60 1.23 -1.78
C VAL A 98 -5.56 0.90 -0.29
N ALA A 99 -6.67 1.16 0.39
CA ALA A 99 -6.88 0.80 1.79
C ALA A 99 -7.92 -0.32 1.88
N THR A 100 -7.62 -1.37 2.64
CA THR A 100 -8.56 -2.48 2.86
C THR A 100 -8.56 -2.91 4.33
N ALA A 101 -9.58 -3.67 4.73
CA ALA A 101 -9.50 -4.40 5.99
C ALA A 101 -8.33 -5.40 5.96
N ALA A 102 -7.73 -5.70 7.11
CA ALA A 102 -6.51 -6.49 7.17
C ALA A 102 -6.66 -7.95 6.70
N ASN A 103 -7.86 -8.48 6.64
CA ASN A 103 -8.15 -9.85 6.15
C ASN A 103 -8.19 -9.98 4.64
N VAL A 104 -8.22 -8.89 3.89
CA VAL A 104 -8.20 -8.93 2.41
C VAL A 104 -6.84 -9.43 1.94
N ALA A 105 -6.83 -10.36 0.99
CA ALA A 105 -5.59 -10.91 0.44
C ALA A 105 -4.89 -9.87 -0.46
N ASP A 106 -3.55 -9.76 -0.34
CA ASP A 106 -2.78 -8.75 -1.07
C ASP A 106 -2.89 -8.94 -2.58
N SER A 107 -2.91 -10.19 -3.05
CA SER A 107 -3.02 -10.54 -4.46
C SER A 107 -4.31 -10.08 -5.12
N THR A 108 -5.42 -9.95 -4.37
CA THR A 108 -6.71 -9.50 -4.94
C THR A 108 -6.71 -8.03 -5.28
N ILE A 109 -5.81 -7.25 -4.69
CA ILE A 109 -5.70 -5.80 -4.90
C ILE A 109 -4.70 -5.46 -6.02
N LEU A 110 -3.99 -6.46 -6.54
CA LEU A 110 -3.00 -6.25 -7.59
C LEU A 110 -3.53 -5.46 -8.82
N PRO A 111 -4.76 -5.69 -9.33
CA PRO A 111 -5.31 -4.90 -10.43
C PRO A 111 -5.33 -3.40 -10.15
N ASP A 112 -5.66 -2.99 -8.93
CA ASP A 112 -5.82 -1.60 -8.52
C ASP A 112 -4.49 -0.89 -8.22
N LEU A 113 -3.39 -1.63 -8.16
CA LEU A 113 -2.05 -1.11 -7.84
C LEU A 113 -1.21 -0.84 -9.09
N ARG A 114 -1.79 -0.95 -10.29
CA ARG A 114 -1.08 -0.77 -11.55
C ARG A 114 -1.64 0.41 -12.34
N HIS A 115 -0.82 0.93 -13.24
CA HIS A 115 -1.20 2.05 -14.12
C HIS A 115 -1.43 1.62 -15.58
N GLY A 116 -1.14 0.35 -15.95
CA GLY A 116 -1.44 -0.22 -17.27
C GLY A 116 -0.28 -0.22 -18.27
N ASP A 117 0.71 0.65 -18.10
CA ASP A 117 1.86 0.77 -19.01
C ASP A 117 3.12 0.04 -18.50
N GLU A 118 2.94 -0.85 -17.54
CA GLU A 118 4.05 -1.59 -16.95
C GLU A 118 4.72 -2.52 -17.97
N THR A 119 6.05 -2.54 -17.93
CA THR A 119 6.86 -3.58 -18.58
C THR A 119 7.42 -4.59 -17.57
N ARG A 120 7.40 -4.24 -16.27
CA ARG A 120 7.90 -5.07 -15.17
C ARG A 120 7.10 -4.83 -13.91
N VAL A 121 6.69 -5.92 -13.25
CA VAL A 121 6.00 -5.86 -11.95
C VAL A 121 6.77 -6.69 -10.93
N TRP A 122 7.16 -6.07 -9.81
CA TRP A 122 7.81 -6.72 -8.67
C TRP A 122 6.84 -6.80 -7.50
N GLY A 123 6.86 -7.92 -6.81
CA GLY A 123 6.11 -8.14 -5.59
C GLY A 123 6.76 -9.24 -4.75
N ASP A 124 6.35 -9.34 -3.51
CA ASP A 124 6.75 -10.45 -2.65
C ASP A 124 6.05 -11.77 -3.06
N GLN A 125 6.25 -12.81 -2.27
CA GLN A 125 5.69 -14.14 -2.54
C GLN A 125 4.15 -14.19 -2.42
N THR A 126 3.50 -13.21 -1.79
CA THR A 126 2.03 -13.16 -1.65
C THR A 126 1.34 -12.87 -2.98
N TYR A 127 2.04 -12.21 -3.91
CA TYR A 127 1.57 -11.93 -5.28
C TYR A 127 1.90 -13.03 -6.28
N ARG A 128 2.41 -14.18 -5.84
CA ARG A 128 2.75 -15.30 -6.72
C ARG A 128 1.51 -15.84 -7.45
N GLY A 129 1.70 -16.23 -8.71
CA GLY A 129 0.64 -16.86 -9.51
C GLY A 129 -0.34 -15.87 -10.13
N GLN A 130 -0.04 -14.59 -10.09
CA GLN A 130 -0.87 -13.53 -10.67
C GLN A 130 -0.46 -13.13 -12.11
N GLN A 131 0.19 -14.04 -12.84
CA GLN A 131 0.70 -13.75 -14.19
C GLN A 131 -0.40 -13.37 -15.17
N ASP A 132 -1.54 -14.03 -15.11
CA ASP A 132 -2.67 -13.73 -16.00
C ASP A 132 -3.26 -12.36 -15.65
N VAL A 133 -3.44 -12.08 -14.37
CA VAL A 133 -3.87 -10.76 -13.89
C VAL A 133 -2.90 -9.66 -14.32
N ILE A 134 -1.60 -9.91 -14.29
CA ILE A 134 -0.58 -8.94 -14.75
C ILE A 134 -0.72 -8.71 -16.26
N ARG A 135 -0.92 -9.76 -17.07
CA ARG A 135 -1.06 -9.65 -18.53
C ARG A 135 -2.35 -8.96 -18.94
N ASP A 136 -3.45 -9.24 -18.26
CA ASP A 136 -4.76 -8.65 -18.61
C ASP A 136 -4.75 -7.12 -18.49
N CYS A 137 -4.02 -6.58 -17.52
CA CYS A 137 -3.94 -5.13 -17.32
C CYS A 137 -2.73 -4.48 -18.02
N ALA A 138 -1.63 -5.21 -18.19
CA ALA A 138 -0.42 -4.74 -18.84
C ALA A 138 0.17 -5.86 -19.71
N PRO A 139 -0.27 -6.04 -20.98
CA PRO A 139 0.11 -7.17 -21.83
C PRO A 139 1.63 -7.30 -22.08
N LYS A 140 2.36 -6.20 -21.95
CA LYS A 140 3.82 -6.16 -22.11
C LYS A 140 4.60 -6.43 -20.83
N ALA A 141 3.91 -6.49 -19.69
CA ALA A 141 4.54 -6.63 -18.38
C ALA A 141 5.10 -8.04 -18.15
N LYS A 142 6.33 -8.08 -17.66
CA LYS A 142 6.97 -9.30 -17.18
C LYS A 142 6.79 -9.39 -15.67
N ASP A 143 6.41 -10.58 -15.20
CA ASP A 143 6.25 -10.90 -13.78
C ASP A 143 7.62 -11.14 -13.12
N PHE A 144 7.98 -10.27 -12.19
CA PHE A 144 9.16 -10.38 -11.33
C PHE A 144 8.78 -10.62 -9.86
N THR A 145 7.58 -11.12 -9.58
CA THR A 145 7.22 -11.52 -8.22
C THR A 145 8.12 -12.65 -7.72
N ASN A 146 8.35 -12.68 -6.40
CA ASN A 146 9.16 -13.72 -5.80
C ASN A 146 8.43 -15.06 -5.86
N ARG A 147 9.16 -16.14 -6.22
CA ARG A 147 8.64 -17.50 -6.29
C ARG A 147 9.03 -18.31 -5.05
N ARG A 148 8.27 -19.34 -4.74
CA ARG A 148 8.63 -20.27 -3.69
C ARG A 148 9.85 -21.09 -4.13
N TYR A 149 10.92 -21.03 -3.35
CA TYR A 149 12.18 -21.72 -3.62
C TYR A 149 12.45 -22.91 -2.69
N ARG A 150 11.57 -23.14 -1.68
CA ARG A 150 11.66 -24.29 -0.78
C ARG A 150 10.41 -25.12 -0.89
N TYR A 151 10.58 -26.42 -1.17
CA TYR A 151 9.49 -27.38 -1.31
C TYR A 151 9.85 -28.69 -0.61
N CYS A 152 9.03 -29.20 0.33
CA CYS A 152 9.26 -30.47 1.04
C CYS A 152 10.69 -30.65 1.58
N GLY A 153 11.28 -29.59 2.14
CA GLY A 153 12.65 -29.62 2.67
C GLY A 153 13.76 -29.38 1.63
N VAL A 154 13.47 -29.48 0.34
CA VAL A 154 14.41 -29.23 -0.75
C VAL A 154 14.45 -27.75 -1.09
N VAL A 155 15.65 -27.20 -1.28
CA VAL A 155 15.87 -25.79 -1.66
C VAL A 155 16.31 -25.73 -3.10
N ASP A 156 15.59 -24.97 -3.92
CA ASP A 156 16.01 -24.60 -5.26
C ASP A 156 16.95 -23.37 -5.17
N GLU A 157 18.25 -23.61 -5.24
CA GLU A 157 19.26 -22.57 -5.11
C GLU A 157 19.24 -21.58 -6.30
N GLN A 158 18.83 -22.03 -7.49
CA GLN A 158 18.69 -21.12 -8.65
C GLN A 158 17.56 -20.14 -8.46
N GLU A 159 16.37 -20.62 -8.05
CA GLU A 159 15.24 -19.73 -7.79
C GLU A 159 15.50 -18.84 -6.56
N LYS A 160 16.21 -19.33 -5.55
CA LYS A 160 16.66 -18.53 -4.41
C LYS A 160 17.59 -17.40 -4.86
N ALA A 161 18.52 -17.65 -5.76
CA ALA A 161 19.41 -16.63 -6.31
C ALA A 161 18.63 -15.59 -7.15
N ARG A 162 17.66 -16.04 -7.97
CA ARG A 162 16.76 -15.16 -8.73
C ARG A 162 15.94 -14.26 -7.79
N ASN A 163 15.36 -14.85 -6.74
CA ASN A 163 14.59 -14.09 -5.75
C ASN A 163 15.45 -13.05 -5.03
N ARG A 164 16.71 -13.36 -4.72
CA ARG A 164 17.64 -12.39 -4.12
C ARG A 164 17.82 -11.15 -4.98
N THR A 165 17.89 -11.32 -6.30
CA THR A 165 17.99 -10.19 -7.24
C THR A 165 16.70 -9.40 -7.30
N LYS A 166 15.55 -10.06 -7.38
CA LYS A 166 14.23 -9.42 -7.37
C LYS A 166 13.96 -8.66 -6.07
N SER A 167 14.32 -9.26 -4.93
CA SER A 167 14.14 -8.66 -3.61
C SER A 167 14.95 -7.38 -3.40
N LYS A 168 16.08 -7.19 -4.09
CA LYS A 168 16.83 -5.92 -4.04
C LYS A 168 16.01 -4.75 -4.62
N VAL A 169 15.20 -5.02 -5.64
CA VAL A 169 14.30 -3.99 -6.21
C VAL A 169 13.10 -3.81 -5.28
N TRP A 170 12.47 -4.91 -4.86
CA TRP A 170 11.32 -4.89 -3.98
C TRP A 170 11.60 -4.19 -2.63
N ALA A 171 12.79 -4.34 -2.05
CA ALA A 171 13.16 -3.69 -0.79
C ALA A 171 13.04 -2.15 -0.80
N LYS A 172 12.97 -1.51 -1.97
CA LYS A 172 12.74 -0.06 -2.07
C LYS A 172 11.39 0.36 -1.48
N VAL A 173 10.37 -0.51 -1.56
CA VAL A 173 9.04 -0.22 -1.01
C VAL A 173 9.02 -0.25 0.51
N GLU A 174 9.89 -1.03 1.15
CA GLU A 174 10.01 -1.05 2.62
C GLU A 174 10.41 0.32 3.17
N HIS A 175 11.30 1.04 2.45
CA HIS A 175 11.67 2.40 2.83
C HIS A 175 10.45 3.33 2.82
N ILE A 176 9.58 3.23 1.81
CA ILE A 176 8.37 4.05 1.68
C ILE A 176 7.41 3.77 2.83
N PHE A 177 7.18 2.50 3.16
CA PHE A 177 6.41 2.16 4.35
C PHE A 177 7.08 2.64 5.65
N GLY A 178 8.40 2.67 5.69
CA GLY A 178 9.16 3.28 6.78
C GLY A 178 8.83 4.76 6.95
N VAL A 179 8.75 5.52 5.86
CA VAL A 179 8.34 6.94 5.87
C VAL A 179 6.89 7.08 6.35
N ILE A 180 5.95 6.35 5.75
CA ILE A 180 4.53 6.38 6.14
C ILE A 180 4.36 6.11 7.63
N LYS A 181 5.03 5.09 8.15
CA LYS A 181 4.84 4.64 9.54
C LYS A 181 5.62 5.45 10.57
N ARG A 182 6.84 5.88 10.26
CA ARG A 182 7.76 6.51 11.23
C ARG A 182 7.73 8.04 11.11
N VAL A 183 7.85 8.58 9.90
CA VAL A 183 7.88 10.03 9.69
C VAL A 183 6.48 10.61 9.86
N PHE A 184 5.49 10.05 9.15
CA PHE A 184 4.09 10.50 9.27
C PHE A 184 3.33 9.87 10.44
N GLY A 185 3.97 8.99 11.22
CA GLY A 185 3.38 8.38 12.42
C GLY A 185 2.13 7.53 12.15
N PHE A 186 2.00 6.94 10.94
CA PHE A 186 0.84 6.15 10.57
C PHE A 186 1.09 4.64 10.72
N ALA A 187 1.69 4.23 11.83
CA ALA A 187 1.80 2.82 12.22
C ALA A 187 0.51 2.25 12.85
N LYS A 188 -0.38 3.15 13.34
CA LYS A 188 -1.67 2.82 13.94
C LYS A 188 -2.76 3.69 13.38
N VAL A 189 -3.97 3.13 13.24
CA VAL A 189 -5.16 3.91 12.89
C VAL A 189 -5.43 5.01 13.92
N ARG A 190 -5.95 6.12 13.47
CA ARG A 190 -6.27 7.29 14.31
C ARG A 190 -7.77 7.52 14.46
N TYR A 191 -8.55 6.98 13.55
CA TYR A 191 -9.98 7.21 13.46
C TYR A 191 -10.72 5.87 13.53
N ARG A 192 -12.02 5.91 13.87
CA ARG A 192 -12.92 4.77 13.73
C ARG A 192 -13.41 4.70 12.30
N GLY A 193 -13.48 3.49 11.76
CA GLY A 193 -13.88 3.20 10.38
C GLY A 193 -12.71 3.15 9.40
N LEU A 194 -12.87 2.34 8.36
CA LEU A 194 -11.87 2.15 7.30
C LEU A 194 -11.72 3.42 6.47
N GLU A 195 -12.83 4.05 6.09
CA GLU A 195 -12.88 5.20 5.19
C GLU A 195 -12.03 6.38 5.68
N LYS A 196 -12.23 6.82 6.93
CA LYS A 196 -11.48 7.94 7.52
C LYS A 196 -9.97 7.67 7.59
N ASN A 197 -9.59 6.44 7.84
CA ASN A 197 -8.18 6.04 7.84
C ASN A 197 -7.62 5.91 6.42
N ALA A 198 -8.46 5.55 5.42
CA ALA A 198 -8.10 5.57 4.01
C ALA A 198 -7.81 6.99 3.52
N HIS A 199 -8.67 7.96 3.83
CA HIS A 199 -8.41 9.38 3.52
C HIS A 199 -7.09 9.87 4.11
N ARG A 200 -6.80 9.51 5.36
CA ARG A 200 -5.50 9.82 5.97
C ARG A 200 -4.34 9.17 5.20
N LEU A 201 -4.50 7.91 4.78
CA LEU A 201 -3.48 7.21 4.01
C LEU A 201 -3.20 7.93 2.68
N PHE A 202 -4.25 8.33 1.95
CA PHE A 202 -4.12 9.03 0.68
C PHE A 202 -3.36 10.34 0.84
N VAL A 203 -3.74 11.17 1.82
CA VAL A 203 -3.03 12.42 2.11
C VAL A 203 -1.56 12.15 2.48
N THR A 204 -1.30 11.12 3.31
CA THR A 204 0.08 10.76 3.69
C THR A 204 0.91 10.31 2.49
N CYS A 205 0.30 9.64 1.50
CA CYS A 205 0.99 9.21 0.29
C CYS A 205 1.17 10.33 -0.75
N ALA A 206 0.43 11.43 -0.63
CA ALA A 206 0.58 12.62 -1.48
C ALA A 206 1.72 13.55 -1.02
N LEU A 207 2.13 13.45 0.24
CA LEU A 207 3.19 14.26 0.88
C LEU A 207 4.56 13.61 0.73
#